data_1ebcb3a4e5e218cc665edd0030fcd097
#
_entry.id   1ebcb3a4e5e218cc665edd0030fcd097
#
_cell.length_a   1.000
_cell.length_b   1.000
_cell.length_c   1.000
_cell.angle_alpha   90.00
_cell.angle_beta   90.00
_cell.angle_gamma   90.00
#
_symmetry.space_group_name_H-M   'P 1'
#
loop_
_entity.id
_entity.type
_entity.pdbx_description
1 polymer ?
#
loop_
_entity_poly.entity_id
_entity_poly.type
_entity_poly.pdbx_seq_one_letter_code
_entity_poly.pdbx_strand_id
1 'polypeptide(L)'
;MNGLVEVIDTTYVEDDWAILPYADLHRKGCIESIDAEILFTHVRGEIPPHVVPEVDLDRFDKFKTVFAGDLHAHENTQRNIVYPGSPMTTSFHRNRVKTGALLIEDDWSWTWHEFDLPQLIRKTVSDPDDMIQTDFDHTIYELEGDVQDLAKIKNSELLDKKVVKRQVEATLNLTSEMSISDELVVYLRDILNLDDDKIKAIIGVYSDYSTEVSLG
;
A
#
# COMPACT_ATOMS: atom_id res chain seq x y z
N MET A 1 -41.94 14.65 -2.90
CA MET A 1 -40.87 14.10 -3.75
C MET A 1 -40.58 12.73 -3.21
N ASN A 2 -40.99 11.69 -3.91
CA ASN A 2 -40.58 10.32 -3.56
C ASN A 2 -39.08 10.22 -3.81
N GLY A 3 -38.36 9.69 -2.81
CA GLY A 3 -36.91 9.71 -2.76
C GLY A 3 -36.28 9.10 -4.01
N LEU A 4 -35.36 9.83 -4.59
CA LEU A 4 -34.50 9.38 -5.69
C LEU A 4 -33.43 8.35 -5.23
N VAL A 5 -33.36 8.10 -3.92
CA VAL A 5 -32.35 7.24 -3.31
C VAL A 5 -33.00 6.41 -2.22
N GLU A 6 -32.78 5.11 -2.28
CA GLU A 6 -33.09 4.17 -1.19
C GLU A 6 -31.78 3.74 -0.52
N VAL A 7 -31.76 3.73 0.80
CA VAL A 7 -30.61 3.27 1.59
C VAL A 7 -30.93 1.86 2.09
N ILE A 8 -30.15 0.89 1.66
CA ILE A 8 -30.26 -0.52 2.07
C ILE A 8 -29.20 -0.78 3.15
N ASP A 9 -29.62 -0.91 4.39
CA ASP A 9 -28.78 -1.12 5.58
C ASP A 9 -28.88 -2.54 6.17
N THR A 10 -29.73 -3.38 5.58
CA THR A 10 -29.90 -4.79 5.93
C THR A 10 -29.85 -5.62 4.66
N THR A 11 -29.53 -6.92 4.78
CA THR A 11 -29.49 -7.82 3.63
C THR A 11 -30.80 -7.80 2.86
N TYR A 12 -30.71 -7.51 1.57
CA TYR A 12 -31.83 -7.40 0.64
C TYR A 12 -31.66 -8.43 -0.47
N VAL A 13 -32.72 -9.14 -0.82
CA VAL A 13 -32.70 -10.21 -1.82
C VAL A 13 -33.86 -10.02 -2.80
N GLU A 14 -33.57 -10.02 -4.07
CA GLU A 14 -34.49 -10.12 -5.19
C GLU A 14 -34.33 -11.49 -5.88
N ASP A 15 -35.05 -11.71 -6.97
CA ASP A 15 -35.14 -13.05 -7.62
C ASP A 15 -33.74 -13.63 -7.96
N ASP A 16 -32.86 -12.85 -8.60
CA ASP A 16 -31.56 -13.31 -9.10
C ASP A 16 -30.35 -12.54 -8.53
N TRP A 17 -30.60 -11.48 -7.75
CA TRP A 17 -29.55 -10.67 -7.15
C TRP A 17 -29.84 -10.28 -5.69
N ALA A 18 -28.78 -9.95 -4.98
CA ALA A 18 -28.86 -9.53 -3.58
C ALA A 18 -27.88 -8.42 -3.26
N ILE A 19 -28.19 -7.64 -2.22
CA ILE A 19 -27.26 -6.71 -1.56
C ILE A 19 -26.99 -7.23 -0.15
N LEU A 20 -25.69 -7.39 0.15
CA LEU A 20 -25.21 -7.70 1.50
C LEU A 20 -24.44 -6.48 2.02
N PRO A 21 -25.04 -5.65 2.91
CA PRO A 21 -24.36 -4.53 3.53
C PRO A 21 -23.17 -5.01 4.38
N TYR A 22 -22.14 -4.16 4.49
CA TYR A 22 -20.94 -4.45 5.29
C TYR A 22 -21.27 -4.84 6.75
N ALA A 23 -22.28 -4.21 7.34
CA ALA A 23 -22.72 -4.52 8.70
C ALA A 23 -23.19 -5.98 8.88
N ASP A 24 -23.69 -6.61 7.82
CA ASP A 24 -24.17 -8.00 7.84
C ASP A 24 -23.10 -9.01 7.42
N LEU A 25 -21.98 -8.56 6.86
CA LEU A 25 -20.90 -9.41 6.33
C LEU A 25 -20.39 -10.43 7.36
N HIS A 26 -20.23 -10.00 8.60
CA HIS A 26 -19.70 -10.84 9.70
C HIS A 26 -20.80 -11.61 10.45
N ARG A 27 -22.08 -11.38 10.12
CA ARG A 27 -23.17 -12.08 10.76
C ARG A 27 -23.18 -13.55 10.33
N LYS A 28 -23.15 -14.43 11.32
CA LYS A 28 -23.15 -15.89 11.08
C LYS A 28 -24.38 -16.33 10.26
N GLY A 29 -24.13 -17.04 9.19
CA GLY A 29 -25.17 -17.60 8.31
C GLY A 29 -25.78 -16.58 7.35
N CYS A 30 -25.39 -15.31 7.39
CA CYS A 30 -25.97 -14.29 6.52
C CYS A 30 -25.65 -14.52 5.05
N ILE A 31 -24.39 -14.74 4.72
CA ILE A 31 -23.97 -15.05 3.34
C ILE A 31 -24.62 -16.35 2.86
N GLU A 32 -24.61 -17.37 3.70
CA GLU A 32 -25.11 -18.71 3.38
C GLU A 32 -26.62 -18.73 3.13
N SER A 33 -27.37 -17.82 3.77
CA SER A 33 -28.85 -17.74 3.64
C SER A 33 -29.32 -17.00 2.39
N ILE A 34 -28.44 -16.28 1.68
CA ILE A 34 -28.79 -15.58 0.46
C ILE A 34 -29.01 -16.59 -0.66
N ASP A 35 -30.18 -16.57 -1.29
CA ASP A 35 -30.52 -17.39 -2.46
C ASP A 35 -30.60 -16.45 -3.68
N ALA A 36 -29.45 -16.20 -4.32
CA ALA A 36 -29.32 -15.37 -5.50
C ALA A 36 -28.07 -15.78 -6.27
N GLU A 37 -28.02 -15.52 -7.58
CA GLU A 37 -26.82 -15.75 -8.40
C GLU A 37 -25.81 -14.62 -8.32
N ILE A 38 -26.28 -13.38 -8.17
CA ILE A 38 -25.49 -12.16 -8.18
C ILE A 38 -25.50 -11.51 -6.80
N LEU A 39 -24.34 -11.10 -6.32
CA LEU A 39 -24.22 -10.43 -5.04
C LEU A 39 -23.51 -9.09 -5.19
N PHE A 40 -24.09 -8.05 -4.59
CA PHE A 40 -23.46 -6.76 -4.37
C PHE A 40 -23.06 -6.63 -2.89
N THR A 41 -21.80 -6.32 -2.61
CA THR A 41 -21.33 -6.22 -1.22
C THR A 41 -20.12 -5.29 -1.10
N HIS A 42 -19.62 -5.13 0.12
CA HIS A 42 -18.33 -4.52 0.41
C HIS A 42 -17.51 -5.53 1.20
N VAL A 43 -16.50 -6.13 0.58
CA VAL A 43 -15.65 -7.16 1.19
C VAL A 43 -14.22 -7.01 0.72
N ARG A 44 -13.30 -7.15 1.68
CA ARG A 44 -11.85 -7.15 1.39
C ARG A 44 -11.42 -8.48 0.81
N GLY A 45 -10.80 -8.42 -0.37
CA GLY A 45 -10.11 -9.56 -0.98
C GLY A 45 -8.71 -9.77 -0.44
N GLU A 46 -8.00 -10.68 -1.08
CA GLU A 46 -6.61 -11.01 -0.73
C GLU A 46 -5.63 -10.31 -1.68
N ILE A 47 -4.59 -9.68 -1.11
CA ILE A 47 -3.43 -9.15 -1.86
C ILE A 47 -2.16 -9.57 -1.10
N PRO A 48 -1.62 -10.77 -1.36
CA PRO A 48 -0.42 -11.25 -0.66
C PRO A 48 0.81 -10.35 -0.91
N PRO A 49 1.67 -10.12 0.08
CA PRO A 49 1.54 -10.52 1.49
C PRO A 49 0.85 -9.46 2.37
N HIS A 50 0.29 -8.40 1.76
CA HIS A 50 -0.06 -7.15 2.46
C HIS A 50 -1.50 -7.06 2.93
N VAL A 51 -2.43 -7.71 2.22
CA VAL A 51 -3.87 -7.64 2.52
C VAL A 51 -4.41 -9.04 2.75
N VAL A 52 -5.01 -9.24 3.91
CA VAL A 52 -5.68 -10.50 4.29
C VAL A 52 -7.18 -10.27 4.26
N PRO A 53 -7.96 -11.21 3.70
CA PRO A 53 -9.41 -11.15 3.71
C PRO A 53 -9.97 -11.06 5.14
N GLU A 54 -11.03 -10.29 5.30
CA GLU A 54 -11.69 -10.15 6.61
C GLU A 54 -12.69 -11.28 6.91
N VAL A 55 -13.12 -11.98 5.86
CA VAL A 55 -13.93 -13.19 5.94
C VAL A 55 -13.40 -14.23 4.97
N ASP A 56 -13.71 -15.50 5.21
CA ASP A 56 -13.35 -16.58 4.30
C ASP A 56 -14.03 -16.37 2.94
N LEU A 57 -13.23 -16.21 1.89
CA LEU A 57 -13.71 -15.94 0.53
C LEU A 57 -14.40 -17.15 -0.11
N ASP A 58 -14.17 -18.39 0.40
CA ASP A 58 -14.86 -19.59 -0.07
C ASP A 58 -16.39 -19.51 0.13
N ARG A 59 -16.83 -18.66 1.09
CA ARG A 59 -18.25 -18.43 1.34
C ARG A 59 -18.98 -17.78 0.15
N PHE A 60 -18.23 -17.15 -0.75
CA PHE A 60 -18.78 -16.48 -1.93
C PHE A 60 -18.83 -17.39 -3.18
N ASP A 61 -18.24 -18.58 -3.16
CA ASP A 61 -18.17 -19.47 -4.32
C ASP A 61 -19.54 -19.94 -4.87
N LYS A 62 -20.57 -19.85 -4.04
CA LYS A 62 -21.95 -20.19 -4.44
C LYS A 62 -22.58 -19.18 -5.42
N PHE A 63 -22.08 -17.94 -5.44
CA PHE A 63 -22.56 -16.90 -6.34
C PHE A 63 -21.88 -17.01 -7.70
N LYS A 64 -22.60 -16.71 -8.77
CA LYS A 64 -22.05 -16.62 -10.12
C LYS A 64 -21.08 -15.46 -10.25
N THR A 65 -21.46 -14.30 -9.69
CA THR A 65 -20.62 -13.09 -9.66
C THR A 65 -20.91 -12.30 -8.39
N VAL A 66 -19.85 -11.82 -7.76
CA VAL A 66 -19.91 -10.90 -6.62
C VAL A 66 -19.28 -9.57 -7.03
N PHE A 67 -20.08 -8.52 -7.10
CA PHE A 67 -19.58 -7.15 -7.30
C PHE A 67 -19.26 -6.55 -5.93
N ALA A 68 -17.98 -6.28 -5.68
CA ALA A 68 -17.51 -5.91 -4.35
C ALA A 68 -16.78 -4.56 -4.34
N GLY A 69 -17.07 -3.73 -3.33
CA GLY A 69 -16.21 -2.62 -2.94
C GLY A 69 -15.06 -3.08 -2.02
N ASP A 70 -14.18 -2.21 -1.65
CA ASP A 70 -13.02 -2.23 -0.77
C ASP A 70 -11.69 -2.06 -1.52
N LEU A 71 -11.36 -2.92 -2.47
CA LEU A 71 -10.11 -2.83 -3.20
C LEU A 71 -10.19 -1.77 -4.31
N HIS A 72 -9.24 -0.82 -4.29
CA HIS A 72 -9.29 0.37 -5.15
C HIS A 72 -8.73 0.14 -6.56
N ALA A 73 -8.16 -1.02 -6.86
CA ALA A 73 -7.67 -1.38 -8.18
C ALA A 73 -8.47 -2.54 -8.75
N HIS A 74 -8.99 -2.37 -9.98
CA HIS A 74 -9.75 -3.42 -10.68
C HIS A 74 -8.93 -4.70 -10.91
N GLU A 75 -7.62 -4.57 -11.07
CA GLU A 75 -6.68 -5.68 -11.22
C GLU A 75 -6.69 -6.65 -10.03
N ASN A 76 -7.22 -6.24 -8.89
CA ASN A 76 -7.40 -7.11 -7.72
C ASN A 76 -8.66 -8.01 -7.80
N THR A 77 -9.41 -7.94 -8.90
CA THR A 77 -10.48 -8.90 -9.20
C THR A 77 -9.95 -10.32 -9.10
N GLN A 78 -10.63 -11.16 -8.33
CA GLN A 78 -10.17 -12.50 -7.99
C GLN A 78 -11.33 -13.47 -7.84
N ARG A 79 -11.14 -14.73 -8.26
CA ARG A 79 -12.21 -15.75 -8.25
C ARG A 79 -13.44 -15.24 -9.01
N ASN A 80 -14.62 -15.31 -8.38
CA ASN A 80 -15.88 -14.74 -8.86
C ASN A 80 -16.17 -13.34 -8.26
N ILE A 81 -15.20 -12.74 -7.52
CA ILE A 81 -15.34 -11.42 -6.89
C ILE A 81 -14.71 -10.36 -7.80
N VAL A 82 -15.54 -9.46 -8.28
CA VAL A 82 -15.18 -8.39 -9.22
C VAL A 82 -15.13 -7.06 -8.48
N TYR A 83 -13.96 -6.43 -8.48
CA TYR A 83 -13.78 -5.10 -7.90
C TYR A 83 -13.83 -4.04 -9.00
N PRO A 84 -14.72 -3.05 -8.94
CA PRO A 84 -14.72 -1.93 -9.88
C PRO A 84 -13.45 -1.07 -9.75
N GLY A 85 -12.77 -1.14 -8.62
CA GLY A 85 -11.74 -0.21 -8.26
C GLY A 85 -12.32 1.16 -7.85
N SER A 86 -11.51 2.18 -7.90
CA SER A 86 -11.93 3.56 -7.65
C SER A 86 -12.03 4.35 -8.95
N PRO A 87 -13.05 5.20 -9.13
CA PRO A 87 -13.16 6.06 -10.31
C PRO A 87 -12.11 7.17 -10.33
N MET A 88 -11.52 7.50 -9.18
CA MET A 88 -10.44 8.45 -8.99
C MET A 88 -9.43 7.91 -7.98
N THR A 89 -8.20 8.44 -7.97
CA THR A 89 -7.22 8.10 -6.95
C THR A 89 -7.67 8.54 -5.56
N THR A 90 -7.51 7.67 -4.57
CA THR A 90 -7.86 7.92 -3.15
C THR A 90 -6.66 8.32 -2.31
N SER A 91 -5.47 8.24 -2.88
CA SER A 91 -4.19 8.61 -2.27
C SER A 91 -3.19 9.05 -3.33
N PHE A 92 -2.09 9.67 -2.88
CA PHE A 92 -1.02 10.08 -3.78
C PHE A 92 -0.16 8.89 -4.22
N HIS A 93 0.02 8.72 -5.52
CA HIS A 93 0.83 7.69 -6.15
C HIS A 93 2.07 8.30 -6.82
N ARG A 94 3.14 7.51 -6.98
CA ARG A 94 4.35 7.96 -7.71
C ARG A 94 4.12 8.05 -9.23
N ASN A 95 3.24 7.20 -9.75
CA ASN A 95 2.86 7.15 -11.15
C ASN A 95 1.34 7.14 -11.26
N ARG A 96 0.82 7.45 -12.44
CA ARG A 96 -0.60 7.27 -12.74
C ARG A 96 -0.98 5.79 -12.60
N VAL A 97 -2.17 5.57 -12.04
CA VAL A 97 -2.77 4.24 -11.86
C VAL A 97 -4.06 4.16 -12.67
N LYS A 98 -4.50 2.95 -12.95
CA LYS A 98 -5.78 2.74 -13.65
C LYS A 98 -6.93 3.02 -12.70
N THR A 99 -7.82 3.90 -13.10
CA THR A 99 -9.06 4.25 -12.40
C THR A 99 -10.23 4.04 -13.35
N GLY A 100 -11.40 3.67 -12.84
CA GLY A 100 -12.52 3.36 -13.72
C GLY A 100 -13.77 2.90 -12.98
N ALA A 101 -14.70 2.35 -13.74
CA ALA A 101 -15.95 1.79 -13.24
C ALA A 101 -16.39 0.58 -14.05
N LEU A 102 -17.29 -0.20 -13.48
CA LEU A 102 -17.98 -1.28 -14.18
C LEU A 102 -19.27 -0.75 -14.80
N LEU A 103 -19.51 -1.11 -16.06
CA LEU A 103 -20.82 -1.11 -16.67
C LEU A 103 -21.37 -2.54 -16.55
N ILE A 104 -22.54 -2.70 -15.93
CA ILE A 104 -23.22 -3.97 -15.75
C ILE A 104 -24.48 -3.93 -16.59
N GLU A 105 -24.68 -4.93 -17.44
CA GLU A 105 -25.83 -5.07 -18.32
C GLU A 105 -26.98 -5.83 -17.65
N ASP A 106 -28.15 -5.82 -18.25
CA ASP A 106 -29.35 -6.48 -17.71
C ASP A 106 -29.21 -8.01 -17.57
N ASP A 107 -28.29 -8.63 -18.31
CA ASP A 107 -27.96 -10.07 -18.22
C ASP A 107 -26.82 -10.37 -17.24
N TRP A 108 -26.42 -9.40 -16.44
CA TRP A 108 -25.31 -9.45 -15.47
C TRP A 108 -23.94 -9.63 -16.12
N SER A 109 -23.81 -9.51 -17.44
CA SER A 109 -22.51 -9.31 -18.07
C SER A 109 -21.95 -7.94 -17.67
N TRP A 110 -20.65 -7.81 -17.63
CA TRP A 110 -20.02 -6.56 -17.21
C TRP A 110 -18.78 -6.24 -18.03
N THR A 111 -18.52 -4.95 -18.14
CA THR A 111 -17.32 -4.41 -18.79
C THR A 111 -16.72 -3.34 -17.92
N TRP A 112 -15.41 -3.39 -17.72
CA TRP A 112 -14.69 -2.34 -17.01
C TRP A 112 -14.26 -1.23 -17.97
N HIS A 113 -14.51 0.01 -17.58
CA HIS A 113 -14.18 1.20 -18.35
C HIS A 113 -13.14 2.02 -17.60
N GLU A 114 -11.97 2.21 -18.23
CA GLU A 114 -10.91 3.08 -17.70
C GLU A 114 -11.29 4.55 -17.89
N PHE A 115 -10.99 5.37 -16.87
CA PHE A 115 -11.21 6.80 -16.89
C PHE A 115 -9.88 7.55 -16.97
N ASP A 116 -9.80 8.51 -17.88
CA ASP A 116 -8.71 9.48 -17.88
C ASP A 116 -9.14 10.74 -17.12
N LEU A 117 -9.07 10.65 -15.81
CA LEU A 117 -9.38 11.74 -14.88
C LEU A 117 -8.11 12.24 -14.19
N PRO A 118 -8.12 13.49 -13.66
CA PRO A 118 -7.01 14.00 -12.84
C PRO A 118 -6.69 13.07 -11.68
N GLN A 119 -5.39 12.85 -11.42
CA GLN A 119 -4.93 11.96 -10.37
C GLN A 119 -4.07 12.68 -9.33
N LEU A 120 -4.01 12.11 -8.14
CA LEU A 120 -3.15 12.56 -7.06
C LEU A 120 -1.75 11.97 -7.27
N ILE A 121 -0.78 12.80 -7.64
CA ILE A 121 0.58 12.37 -7.97
C ILE A 121 1.57 12.95 -6.95
N ARG A 122 2.49 12.11 -6.46
CA ARG A 122 3.60 12.52 -5.61
C ARG A 122 4.92 12.24 -6.31
N LYS A 123 5.73 13.27 -6.52
CA LYS A 123 7.06 13.14 -7.12
C LYS A 123 8.14 13.48 -6.11
N THR A 124 9.32 12.87 -6.27
CA THR A 124 10.50 13.22 -5.50
C THR A 124 11.43 14.06 -6.39
N VAL A 125 11.84 15.21 -5.90
CA VAL A 125 12.77 16.12 -6.57
C VAL A 125 13.89 16.52 -5.63
N SER A 126 15.04 16.90 -6.16
CA SER A 126 16.18 17.40 -5.37
C SER A 126 16.36 18.91 -5.49
N ASP A 127 15.75 19.55 -6.49
CA ASP A 127 15.74 20.98 -6.69
C ASP A 127 14.34 21.55 -6.44
N PRO A 128 14.20 22.58 -5.59
CA PRO A 128 12.92 23.24 -5.39
C PRO A 128 12.31 23.83 -6.67
N ASP A 129 13.14 24.22 -7.64
CA ASP A 129 12.69 24.80 -8.90
C ASP A 129 12.04 23.76 -9.83
N ASP A 130 12.24 22.46 -9.56
CA ASP A 130 11.57 21.35 -10.23
C ASP A 130 10.13 21.11 -9.73
N MET A 131 9.72 21.79 -8.65
CA MET A 131 8.34 21.71 -8.14
C MET A 131 7.41 22.56 -9.00
N ILE A 132 6.83 21.96 -10.03
CA ILE A 132 5.97 22.63 -11.01
C ILE A 132 4.51 22.23 -10.76
N GLN A 133 3.63 23.23 -10.73
CA GLN A 133 2.19 22.96 -10.76
C GLN A 133 1.80 22.35 -12.09
N THR A 134 1.03 21.26 -12.03
CA THR A 134 0.53 20.54 -13.21
C THR A 134 -0.90 20.98 -13.52
N ASP A 135 -1.25 21.06 -14.80
CA ASP A 135 -2.57 21.56 -15.24
C ASP A 135 -3.66 20.50 -15.12
N PHE A 136 -3.30 19.21 -15.20
CA PHE A 136 -4.27 18.10 -15.22
C PHE A 136 -4.26 17.30 -13.91
N ASP A 137 -3.12 16.75 -13.52
CA ASP A 137 -3.00 16.00 -12.28
C ASP A 137 -2.72 16.93 -11.09
N HIS A 138 -3.22 16.58 -9.92
CA HIS A 138 -2.83 17.26 -8.68
C HIS A 138 -1.51 16.68 -8.17
N THR A 139 -0.42 17.40 -8.43
CA THR A 139 0.93 16.95 -8.09
C THR A 139 1.47 17.65 -6.85
N ILE A 140 1.98 16.87 -5.90
CA ILE A 140 2.76 17.35 -4.75
C ILE A 140 4.16 16.74 -4.77
N TYR A 141 5.09 17.34 -4.03
CA TYR A 141 6.49 17.00 -4.09
C TYR A 141 7.09 16.64 -2.74
N GLU A 142 7.90 15.58 -2.72
CA GLU A 142 8.88 15.32 -1.67
C GLU A 142 10.20 15.93 -2.12
N LEU A 143 10.71 16.86 -1.34
CA LEU A 143 12.02 17.48 -1.63
C LEU A 143 13.11 16.74 -0.86
N GLU A 144 14.04 16.14 -1.60
CA GLU A 144 15.17 15.38 -1.05
C GLU A 144 16.44 16.21 -1.08
N GLY A 145 17.15 16.33 0.05
CA GLY A 145 18.40 17.09 0.14
C GLY A 145 19.09 17.01 1.48
N ASP A 146 20.18 17.76 1.63
CA ASP A 146 20.89 17.87 2.89
C ASP A 146 20.09 18.70 3.91
N VAL A 147 20.27 18.38 5.20
CA VAL A 147 19.56 19.05 6.31
C VAL A 147 19.67 20.57 6.24
N GLN A 148 20.89 21.09 5.96
CA GLN A 148 21.16 22.52 5.94
C GLN A 148 20.45 23.24 4.79
N ASP A 149 20.35 22.60 3.63
CA ASP A 149 19.68 23.16 2.46
C ASP A 149 18.17 23.06 2.59
N LEU A 150 17.66 21.93 3.04
CA LEU A 150 16.23 21.76 3.31
C LEU A 150 15.70 22.74 4.37
N ALA A 151 16.53 23.13 5.35
CA ALA A 151 16.14 24.10 6.38
C ALA A 151 15.88 25.50 5.80
N LYS A 152 16.52 25.87 4.69
CA LYS A 152 16.38 27.17 4.03
C LYS A 152 15.12 27.27 3.15
N ILE A 153 14.57 26.12 2.74
CA ILE A 153 13.42 26.05 1.83
C ILE A 153 12.14 26.39 2.60
N LYS A 154 11.37 27.33 2.06
CA LYS A 154 10.06 27.69 2.62
C LYS A 154 9.02 26.63 2.22
N ASN A 155 8.02 26.45 3.09
CA ASN A 155 6.88 25.61 2.75
C ASN A 155 6.05 26.27 1.64
N SER A 156 5.51 25.45 0.73
CA SER A 156 4.59 25.85 -0.31
C SER A 156 3.47 24.81 -0.42
N GLU A 157 2.42 25.13 -1.13
CA GLU A 157 1.30 24.20 -1.35
C GLU A 157 1.71 22.95 -2.17
N LEU A 158 2.77 23.06 -2.96
CA LEU A 158 3.34 21.96 -3.74
C LEU A 158 4.25 21.05 -2.90
N LEU A 159 4.75 21.51 -1.75
CA LEU A 159 5.69 20.77 -0.92
C LEU A 159 4.94 19.94 0.13
N ASP A 160 4.92 18.61 -0.06
CA ASP A 160 4.34 17.66 0.91
C ASP A 160 5.30 17.48 2.11
N LYS A 161 6.54 17.09 1.83
CA LYS A 161 7.55 16.89 2.88
C LYS A 161 8.98 17.08 2.39
N LYS A 162 9.86 17.33 3.36
CA LYS A 162 11.31 17.40 3.20
C LYS A 162 11.92 16.07 3.63
N VAL A 163 12.66 15.42 2.75
CA VAL A 163 13.30 14.13 2.99
C VAL A 163 14.79 14.34 3.05
N VAL A 164 15.40 14.09 4.21
CA VAL A 164 16.84 14.17 4.34
C VAL A 164 17.47 13.01 3.58
N LYS A 165 18.29 13.33 2.60
CA LYS A 165 19.12 12.38 1.90
C LYS A 165 20.14 11.81 2.89
N ARG A 166 19.96 10.58 3.31
CA ARG A 166 21.01 9.90 4.05
C ARG A 166 22.15 9.70 3.07
N GLN A 167 23.22 10.46 3.24
CA GLN A 167 24.51 10.10 2.64
C GLN A 167 24.94 8.80 3.32
N VAL A 168 24.54 7.67 2.73
CA VAL A 168 25.18 6.40 3.00
C VAL A 168 26.44 6.38 2.13
N GLU A 169 27.36 7.30 2.40
CA GLU A 169 28.77 7.16 2.04
C GLU A 169 29.45 6.25 3.07
N ALA A 170 28.84 5.13 3.30
CA ALA A 170 29.52 4.02 3.93
C ALA A 170 29.54 2.90 2.88
N THR A 171 30.42 2.99 1.94
CA THR A 171 30.94 1.81 1.27
C THR A 171 31.69 1.01 2.32
N LEU A 172 30.91 0.25 3.12
CA LEU A 172 31.51 -0.85 3.88
C LEU A 172 32.04 -1.81 2.81
N ASN A 173 33.36 -1.87 2.68
CA ASN A 173 34.01 -2.85 1.83
C ASN A 173 33.91 -4.24 2.49
N LEU A 174 32.68 -4.74 2.60
CA LEU A 174 32.39 -6.07 3.12
C LEU A 174 32.54 -7.08 1.96
N THR A 175 33.30 -8.12 2.21
CA THR A 175 33.41 -9.26 1.29
C THR A 175 32.70 -10.46 1.89
N SER A 176 32.19 -11.36 1.05
CA SER A 176 31.52 -12.59 1.49
C SER A 176 32.38 -13.55 2.31
N GLU A 177 33.67 -13.27 2.43
CA GLU A 177 34.65 -14.07 3.16
C GLU A 177 35.02 -13.48 4.52
N MET A 178 34.52 -12.29 4.84
CA MET A 178 34.77 -11.65 6.13
C MET A 178 34.00 -12.34 7.26
N SER A 179 34.65 -12.47 8.41
CA SER A 179 33.97 -12.86 9.63
C SER A 179 33.14 -11.69 10.19
N ILE A 180 32.14 -11.99 11.02
CA ILE A 180 31.32 -10.97 11.73
C ILE A 180 32.22 -10.02 12.55
N SER A 181 33.32 -10.53 13.11
CA SER A 181 34.28 -9.70 13.81
C SER A 181 35.01 -8.73 12.90
N ASP A 182 35.37 -9.17 11.68
CA ASP A 182 36.04 -8.30 10.70
C ASP A 182 35.08 -7.23 10.17
N GLU A 183 33.82 -7.61 9.90
CA GLU A 183 32.76 -6.67 9.51
C GLU A 183 32.52 -5.61 10.60
N LEU A 184 32.53 -6.02 11.88
CA LEU A 184 32.40 -5.11 13.00
C LEU A 184 33.58 -4.14 13.09
N VAL A 185 34.81 -4.60 12.86
CA VAL A 185 36.01 -3.74 12.82
C VAL A 185 35.90 -2.69 11.73
N VAL A 186 35.48 -3.08 10.51
CA VAL A 186 35.26 -2.16 9.38
C VAL A 186 34.19 -1.13 9.75
N TYR A 187 33.07 -1.55 10.31
CA TYR A 187 32.01 -0.64 10.75
C TYR A 187 32.49 0.37 11.82
N LEU A 188 33.20 -0.09 12.84
CA LEU A 188 33.70 0.74 13.92
C LEU A 188 34.72 1.78 13.41
N ARG A 189 35.58 1.38 12.46
CA ARG A 189 36.59 2.25 11.86
C ARG A 189 35.99 3.22 10.85
N ASP A 190 35.26 2.71 9.86
CA ASP A 190 34.91 3.49 8.65
C ASP A 190 33.61 4.28 8.86
N ILE A 191 32.69 3.80 9.70
CA ILE A 191 31.43 4.48 9.96
C ILE A 191 31.48 5.31 11.24
N LEU A 192 31.98 4.74 12.34
CA LEU A 192 32.03 5.43 13.63
C LEU A 192 33.30 6.23 13.81
N ASN A 193 34.28 6.13 12.92
CA ASN A 193 35.58 6.79 12.94
C ASN A 193 36.30 6.64 14.32
N LEU A 194 36.22 5.43 14.89
CA LEU A 194 36.89 5.15 16.16
C LEU A 194 38.38 4.87 15.95
N ASP A 195 39.19 5.26 16.93
CA ASP A 195 40.62 4.93 16.94
C ASP A 195 40.84 3.42 17.25
N ASP A 196 42.00 2.91 16.83
CA ASP A 196 42.35 1.49 16.94
C ASP A 196 42.32 0.97 18.39
N ASP A 197 42.58 1.81 19.40
CA ASP A 197 42.57 1.39 20.80
C ASP A 197 41.12 1.13 21.29
N LYS A 198 40.17 1.98 20.89
CA LYS A 198 38.75 1.77 21.18
C LYS A 198 38.17 0.58 20.41
N ILE A 199 38.58 0.41 19.15
CA ILE A 199 38.18 -0.75 18.36
C ILE A 199 38.64 -2.03 19.03
N LYS A 200 39.90 -2.12 19.45
CA LYS A 200 40.43 -3.29 20.16
C LYS A 200 39.69 -3.59 21.46
N ALA A 201 39.36 -2.56 22.23
CA ALA A 201 38.62 -2.72 23.46
C ALA A 201 37.21 -3.29 23.19
N ILE A 202 36.49 -2.77 22.17
CA ILE A 202 35.15 -3.23 21.80
C ILE A 202 35.20 -4.67 21.29
N ILE A 203 36.15 -4.99 20.41
CA ILE A 203 36.31 -6.35 19.86
C ILE A 203 36.68 -7.34 20.96
N GLY A 204 37.50 -6.95 21.94
CA GLY A 204 37.80 -7.77 23.10
C GLY A 204 36.55 -8.18 23.86
N VAL A 205 35.68 -7.22 24.19
CA VAL A 205 34.41 -7.50 24.86
C VAL A 205 33.49 -8.39 24.01
N TYR A 206 33.41 -8.13 22.70
CA TYR A 206 32.61 -8.95 21.78
C TYR A 206 33.13 -10.41 21.74
N SER A 207 34.44 -10.63 21.68
CA SER A 207 35.05 -11.98 21.67
C SER A 207 34.77 -12.75 22.94
N ASP A 208 34.84 -12.10 24.09
CA ASP A 208 34.53 -12.72 25.37
C ASP A 208 33.09 -13.20 25.43
N TYR A 209 32.12 -12.35 24.98
CA TYR A 209 30.71 -12.70 24.92
C TYR A 209 30.40 -13.82 23.91
N SER A 210 31.04 -13.81 22.74
CA SER A 210 30.79 -14.80 21.70
C SER A 210 31.31 -16.19 22.08
N THR A 211 32.32 -16.25 22.93
CA THR A 211 32.86 -17.53 23.46
C THR A 211 31.94 -18.13 24.52
N GLU A 212 31.30 -17.31 25.36
CA GLU A 212 30.34 -17.78 26.37
C GLU A 212 29.06 -18.37 25.77
N VAL A 213 28.56 -17.80 24.65
CA VAL A 213 27.33 -18.26 23.96
C VAL A 213 27.56 -19.58 23.21
N SER A 214 28.79 -19.91 22.84
CA SER A 214 29.13 -21.15 22.13
C SER A 214 29.29 -22.37 23.05
N LEU A 215 29.23 -22.21 24.38
CA LEU A 215 29.44 -23.23 25.39
C LEU A 215 28.16 -23.57 26.21
N GLY A 216 26.99 -23.01 25.86
CA GLY A 216 25.67 -23.27 26.40
C GLY A 216 24.76 -23.92 25.35
#